data_919a5f6d4e411e7dcd1beb0bc4f18506
#
_entry.id   919a5f6d4e411e7dcd1beb0bc4f18506
#
_cell.length_a   1.000
_cell.length_b   1.000
_cell.length_c   1.000
_cell.angle_alpha   90.00
_cell.angle_beta   90.00
_cell.angle_gamma   90.00
#
_symmetry.space_group_name_H-M   'P 1'
#
loop_
_entity.id
_entity.type
_entity.pdbx_description
1 polymer ?
#
loop_
_entity_poly.entity_id
_entity_poly.type
_entity_poly.pdbx_seq_one_letter_code
_entity_poly.pdbx_strand_id
1 'polypeptide(L)'
;MDEIKKTSIRERLAKYCQRYPSKNMAAASLKNISAATISNILNGKWESISDDMWKRLESQLVINEGWQIFSTHAYQDMTYLLGYSQTHSSVMWVAAPAGIGKSTASASYAATHKNVFRLTCAPDMTRSDFVHELAAQLGVRTNGMNIRSAFNEILRHVVTLERPLLVFDEADKLADSVMFYFISIYNALEDRCGIVFLSTAAIKKRITNGVLRDKKGYDEIESRICRHYIPLAPITAQEIEQICLANKLSSADAIARVKSDVRAYGNDLRRVKQSVRRELEKATLQTAE
;
A
#
# COMPACT_ATOMS: atom_id res chain seq x y z
N MET A 1 -27.37 -5.62 -26.45
CA MET A 1 -25.91 -5.39 -26.35
C MET A 1 -25.22 -6.25 -27.40
N ASP A 2 -24.22 -5.73 -28.13
CA ASP A 2 -23.51 -6.50 -29.15
C ASP A 2 -22.59 -7.60 -28.59
N GLU A 3 -22.23 -8.59 -29.40
CA GLU A 3 -21.42 -9.74 -28.97
C GLU A 3 -19.98 -9.35 -28.60
N ILE A 4 -19.41 -8.35 -29.27
CA ILE A 4 -18.05 -7.88 -29.00
C ILE A 4 -17.99 -7.30 -27.58
N LYS A 5 -18.99 -6.53 -27.21
CA LYS A 5 -19.10 -5.91 -25.89
C LYS A 5 -19.33 -6.97 -24.80
N LYS A 6 -20.18 -7.97 -25.06
CA LYS A 6 -20.40 -9.11 -24.15
C LYS A 6 -19.12 -9.91 -23.92
N THR A 7 -18.34 -10.15 -24.97
CA THR A 7 -17.05 -10.85 -24.88
C THR A 7 -16.05 -10.06 -24.01
N SER A 8 -15.95 -8.75 -24.20
CA SER A 8 -15.10 -7.87 -23.37
C SER A 8 -15.51 -7.92 -21.89
N ILE A 9 -16.81 -7.85 -21.59
CA ILE A 9 -17.32 -7.94 -20.22
C ILE A 9 -17.02 -9.33 -19.61
N ARG A 10 -17.16 -10.42 -20.37
CA ARG A 10 -16.81 -11.78 -19.93
C ARG A 10 -15.34 -11.89 -19.55
N GLU A 11 -14.42 -11.37 -20.38
CA GLU A 11 -12.98 -11.39 -20.10
C GLU A 11 -12.65 -10.60 -18.83
N ARG A 12 -13.29 -9.45 -18.68
CA ARG A 12 -13.16 -8.60 -17.48
C ARG A 12 -13.71 -9.31 -16.24
N LEU A 13 -14.82 -10.02 -16.36
CA LEU A 13 -15.39 -10.82 -15.28
C LEU A 13 -14.47 -11.99 -14.89
N ALA A 14 -13.85 -12.65 -15.87
CA ALA A 14 -12.89 -13.72 -15.62
C ALA A 14 -11.69 -13.23 -14.80
N LYS A 15 -11.08 -12.12 -15.21
CA LYS A 15 -9.99 -11.45 -14.46
C LYS A 15 -10.42 -10.99 -13.06
N TYR A 16 -11.67 -10.53 -12.92
CA TYR A 16 -12.24 -10.14 -11.63
C TYR A 16 -12.35 -11.33 -10.68
N CYS A 17 -12.89 -12.45 -11.16
CA CYS A 17 -13.06 -13.67 -10.37
C CYS A 17 -11.72 -14.27 -9.89
N GLN A 18 -10.65 -14.12 -10.65
CA GLN A 18 -9.30 -14.59 -10.25
C GLN A 18 -8.75 -13.91 -8.98
N ARG A 19 -9.32 -12.78 -8.57
CA ARG A 19 -8.93 -12.06 -7.35
C ARG A 19 -9.52 -12.64 -6.08
N TYR A 20 -10.44 -13.59 -6.20
CA TYR A 20 -11.17 -14.18 -5.09
C TYR A 20 -10.92 -15.69 -5.01
N PRO A 21 -10.91 -16.28 -3.80
CA PRO A 21 -10.72 -17.72 -3.61
C PRO A 21 -11.83 -18.58 -4.25
N SER A 22 -13.02 -17.99 -4.47
CA SER A 22 -14.16 -18.68 -5.09
C SER A 22 -15.09 -17.73 -5.85
N LYS A 23 -15.86 -18.27 -6.80
CA LYS A 23 -16.90 -17.52 -7.53
C LYS A 23 -18.01 -16.99 -6.60
N ASN A 24 -18.29 -17.67 -5.50
CA ASN A 24 -19.26 -17.22 -4.51
C ASN A 24 -18.77 -15.96 -3.79
N MET A 25 -17.51 -15.89 -3.43
CA MET A 25 -16.91 -14.68 -2.83
C MET A 25 -16.84 -13.52 -3.83
N ALA A 26 -16.53 -13.81 -5.09
CA ALA A 26 -16.57 -12.79 -6.15
C ALA A 26 -18.01 -12.25 -6.33
N ALA A 27 -19.02 -13.12 -6.32
CA ALA A 27 -20.42 -12.72 -6.42
C ALA A 27 -20.87 -11.87 -5.22
N ALA A 28 -20.47 -12.24 -4.01
CA ALA A 28 -20.80 -11.51 -2.78
C ALA A 28 -20.24 -10.06 -2.77
N SER A 29 -19.16 -9.81 -3.52
CA SER A 29 -18.58 -8.47 -3.67
C SER A 29 -19.27 -7.60 -4.74
N LEU A 30 -20.18 -8.17 -5.51
CA LEU A 30 -20.94 -7.50 -6.57
C LEU A 30 -22.40 -7.31 -6.15
N LYS A 31 -22.97 -6.11 -6.38
CA LYS A 31 -24.36 -5.83 -5.98
C LYS A 31 -25.34 -6.49 -6.96
N ASN A 32 -26.24 -7.32 -6.42
CA ASN A 32 -27.31 -7.99 -7.18
C ASN A 32 -26.82 -8.86 -8.34
N ILE A 33 -25.70 -9.55 -8.16
CA ILE A 33 -25.15 -10.52 -9.12
C ILE A 33 -24.90 -11.82 -8.38
N SER A 34 -25.53 -12.90 -8.87
CA SER A 34 -25.39 -14.22 -8.25
C SER A 34 -24.15 -14.97 -8.80
N ALA A 35 -23.66 -15.94 -8.02
CA ALA A 35 -22.61 -16.85 -8.47
C ALA A 35 -23.05 -17.69 -9.70
N ALA A 36 -24.34 -17.98 -9.80
CA ALA A 36 -24.92 -18.67 -10.97
C ALA A 36 -24.83 -17.78 -12.22
N THR A 37 -25.15 -16.48 -12.11
CA THR A 37 -24.99 -15.50 -13.19
C THR A 37 -23.56 -15.43 -13.66
N ILE A 38 -22.60 -15.31 -12.73
CA ILE A 38 -21.16 -15.32 -13.05
C ILE A 38 -20.78 -16.60 -13.79
N SER A 39 -21.22 -17.76 -13.29
CA SER A 39 -20.92 -19.05 -13.93
C SER A 39 -21.49 -19.16 -15.34
N ASN A 40 -22.72 -18.72 -15.55
CA ASN A 40 -23.36 -18.73 -16.88
C ASN A 40 -22.61 -17.85 -17.88
N ILE A 41 -22.22 -16.64 -17.48
CA ILE A 41 -21.47 -15.72 -18.35
C ILE A 41 -20.10 -16.28 -18.70
N LEU A 42 -19.35 -16.80 -17.73
CA LEU A 42 -18.02 -17.37 -17.97
C LEU A 42 -18.07 -18.61 -18.86
N ASN A 43 -19.13 -19.41 -18.76
CA ASN A 43 -19.33 -20.63 -19.55
C ASN A 43 -20.00 -20.37 -20.94
N GLY A 44 -20.21 -19.10 -21.31
CA GLY A 44 -20.79 -18.75 -22.59
C GLY A 44 -22.31 -18.94 -22.71
N LYS A 45 -23.02 -19.22 -21.62
CA LYS A 45 -24.48 -19.35 -21.56
C LYS A 45 -25.15 -17.98 -21.44
N TRP A 46 -25.15 -17.20 -22.52
CA TRP A 46 -25.58 -15.79 -22.52
C TRP A 46 -27.06 -15.57 -22.79
N GLU A 47 -27.76 -16.57 -23.32
CA GLU A 47 -29.18 -16.49 -23.75
C GLU A 47 -30.10 -16.12 -22.57
N SER A 48 -29.75 -16.56 -21.35
CA SER A 48 -30.54 -16.29 -20.13
C SER A 48 -30.17 -14.99 -19.44
N ILE A 49 -29.22 -14.22 -19.97
CA ILE A 49 -28.70 -13.00 -19.32
C ILE A 49 -29.28 -11.76 -20.00
N SER A 50 -30.09 -11.00 -19.25
CA SER A 50 -30.72 -9.77 -19.75
C SER A 50 -29.69 -8.68 -20.04
N ASP A 51 -30.00 -7.76 -20.96
CA ASP A 51 -29.17 -6.60 -21.28
C ASP A 51 -28.93 -5.71 -20.05
N ASP A 52 -29.89 -5.62 -19.13
CA ASP A 52 -29.73 -4.88 -17.87
C ASP A 52 -28.70 -5.55 -16.96
N MET A 53 -28.62 -6.87 -16.95
CA MET A 53 -27.60 -7.59 -16.18
C MET A 53 -26.21 -7.32 -16.75
N TRP A 54 -26.06 -7.30 -18.07
CA TRP A 54 -24.81 -6.95 -18.74
C TRP A 54 -24.37 -5.52 -18.44
N LYS A 55 -25.28 -4.53 -18.49
CA LYS A 55 -25.00 -3.13 -18.11
C LYS A 55 -24.62 -3.02 -16.64
N ARG A 56 -25.31 -3.74 -15.76
CA ARG A 56 -25.00 -3.79 -14.31
C ARG A 56 -23.64 -4.39 -14.05
N LEU A 57 -23.27 -5.45 -14.74
CA LEU A 57 -21.92 -6.02 -14.69
C LEU A 57 -20.89 -5.04 -15.21
N GLU A 58 -21.11 -4.43 -16.36
CA GLU A 58 -20.20 -3.45 -16.95
C GLU A 58 -19.91 -2.31 -16.00
N SER A 59 -20.94 -1.76 -15.33
CA SER A 59 -20.78 -0.68 -14.36
C SER A 59 -20.04 -1.06 -13.08
N GLN A 60 -20.13 -2.33 -12.65
CA GLN A 60 -19.47 -2.83 -11.45
C GLN A 60 -18.12 -3.47 -11.75
N LEU A 61 -17.98 -4.08 -12.92
CA LEU A 61 -16.70 -4.53 -13.46
C LEU A 61 -15.92 -3.34 -14.06
N VAL A 62 -15.93 -2.20 -13.44
CA VAL A 62 -14.86 -1.22 -13.64
C VAL A 62 -13.59 -1.89 -13.15
N ILE A 63 -13.04 -2.77 -13.98
CA ILE A 63 -11.64 -3.08 -13.89
C ILE A 63 -11.01 -1.72 -14.23
N ASN A 64 -10.60 -1.01 -13.21
CA ASN A 64 -9.36 -0.30 -13.34
C ASN A 64 -8.40 -1.35 -13.92
N GLU A 65 -8.13 -1.34 -15.22
CA GLU A 65 -6.95 -1.99 -15.77
C GLU A 65 -5.86 -1.44 -14.88
N GLY A 66 -5.38 -2.30 -13.96
CA GLY A 66 -4.86 -1.80 -12.70
C GLY A 66 -3.69 -0.91 -13.04
N TRP A 67 -3.66 0.30 -12.50
CA TRP A 67 -2.50 1.17 -12.58
C TRP A 67 -1.24 0.33 -12.46
N GLN A 68 -0.44 0.27 -13.54
CA GLN A 68 0.79 -0.48 -13.55
C GLN A 68 1.82 0.25 -12.69
N ILE A 69 2.24 -0.42 -11.63
CA ILE A 69 3.29 0.10 -10.77
C ILE A 69 4.61 -0.05 -11.51
N PHE A 70 5.23 1.08 -11.82
CA PHE A 70 6.58 1.10 -12.38
C PHE A 70 7.60 1.09 -11.23
N SER A 71 8.67 0.33 -11.40
CA SER A 71 9.75 0.21 -10.42
C SER A 71 10.69 1.43 -10.51
N THR A 72 10.32 2.51 -9.83
CA THR A 72 11.16 3.71 -9.70
C THR A 72 12.37 3.44 -8.79
N HIS A 73 13.39 4.31 -8.81
CA HIS A 73 14.52 4.21 -7.88
C HIS A 73 14.04 4.18 -6.44
N ALA A 74 13.12 5.07 -6.06
CA ALA A 74 12.53 5.07 -4.72
C ALA A 74 11.81 3.76 -4.37
N TYR A 75 11.16 3.11 -5.35
CA TYR A 75 10.55 1.80 -5.16
C TYR A 75 11.60 0.70 -4.97
N GLN A 76 12.68 0.73 -5.75
CA GLN A 76 13.79 -0.22 -5.65
C GLN A 76 14.52 -0.07 -4.31
N ASP A 77 14.84 1.15 -3.92
CA ASP A 77 15.45 1.46 -2.61
C ASP A 77 14.57 0.96 -1.46
N MET A 78 13.26 1.24 -1.51
CA MET A 78 12.32 0.73 -0.51
C MET A 78 12.30 -0.79 -0.44
N THR A 79 12.26 -1.47 -1.58
CA THR A 79 12.27 -2.94 -1.63
C THR A 79 13.57 -3.49 -1.04
N TYR A 80 14.70 -2.89 -1.38
CA TYR A 80 16.00 -3.25 -0.82
C TYR A 80 16.05 -3.06 0.70
N LEU A 81 15.62 -1.89 1.20
CA LEU A 81 15.61 -1.58 2.64
C LEU A 81 14.72 -2.53 3.45
N LEU A 82 13.53 -2.85 2.92
CA LEU A 82 12.63 -3.82 3.55
C LEU A 82 13.26 -5.22 3.60
N GLY A 83 13.86 -5.66 2.47
CA GLY A 83 14.56 -6.95 2.38
C GLY A 83 15.76 -7.02 3.31
N TYR A 84 16.57 -5.97 3.36
CA TYR A 84 17.70 -5.87 4.28
C TYR A 84 17.24 -5.94 5.74
N SER A 85 16.23 -5.14 6.11
CA SER A 85 15.69 -5.15 7.47
C SER A 85 15.12 -6.52 7.86
N GLN A 86 14.40 -7.19 6.94
CA GLN A 86 13.85 -8.52 7.18
C GLN A 86 14.94 -9.58 7.35
N THR A 87 16.02 -9.49 6.56
CA THR A 87 17.10 -10.48 6.58
C THR A 87 18.01 -10.34 7.79
N HIS A 88 18.28 -9.08 8.18
CA HIS A 88 19.26 -8.76 9.23
C HIS A 88 18.61 -8.31 10.55
N SER A 89 17.28 -8.43 10.69
CA SER A 89 16.53 -7.98 11.89
C SER A 89 16.84 -6.54 12.28
N SER A 90 17.14 -5.69 11.30
CA SER A 90 17.59 -4.32 11.56
C SER A 90 16.41 -3.34 11.67
N VAL A 91 16.65 -2.26 12.44
CA VAL A 91 15.68 -1.18 12.60
C VAL A 91 16.04 -0.02 11.70
N MET A 92 15.05 0.50 10.95
CA MET A 92 15.24 1.60 10.02
C MET A 92 14.10 2.60 10.09
N TRP A 93 14.42 3.87 9.87
CA TRP A 93 13.43 4.92 9.69
C TRP A 93 13.60 5.60 8.33
N VAL A 94 12.68 5.32 7.41
CA VAL A 94 12.64 5.94 6.09
C VAL A 94 11.81 7.22 6.17
N ALA A 95 12.48 8.36 6.04
CA ALA A 95 11.87 9.69 6.14
C ALA A 95 11.98 10.42 4.80
N ALA A 96 10.90 10.40 4.01
CA ALA A 96 10.88 10.94 2.67
C ALA A 96 9.55 11.66 2.36
N PRO A 97 9.49 12.55 1.35
CA PRO A 97 8.28 13.30 1.00
C PRO A 97 7.03 12.43 0.81
N ALA A 98 5.85 13.03 1.01
CA ALA A 98 4.60 12.38 0.63
C ALA A 98 4.56 12.13 -0.89
N GLY A 99 3.81 11.10 -1.31
CA GLY A 99 3.64 10.81 -2.73
C GLY A 99 4.81 10.14 -3.45
N ILE A 100 5.93 9.85 -2.77
CA ILE A 100 7.12 9.21 -3.37
C ILE A 100 6.99 7.68 -3.57
N GLY A 101 5.92 7.07 -3.07
CA GLY A 101 5.65 5.64 -3.27
C GLY A 101 5.93 4.72 -2.08
N LYS A 102 6.31 5.22 -0.89
CA LYS A 102 6.60 4.42 0.32
C LYS A 102 5.52 3.37 0.63
N SER A 103 4.27 3.82 0.74
CA SER A 103 3.12 2.96 1.06
C SER A 103 2.84 1.92 -0.01
N THR A 104 3.04 2.26 -1.29
CA THR A 104 2.87 1.34 -2.42
C THR A 104 3.95 0.26 -2.40
N ALA A 105 5.21 0.64 -2.24
CA ALA A 105 6.33 -0.30 -2.18
C ALA A 105 6.21 -1.24 -0.99
N SER A 106 5.89 -0.72 0.21
CA SER A 106 5.72 -1.54 1.41
C SER A 106 4.53 -2.49 1.31
N ALA A 107 3.41 -2.07 0.72
CA ALA A 107 2.25 -2.93 0.48
C ALA A 107 2.56 -4.04 -0.54
N SER A 108 3.27 -3.72 -1.62
CA SER A 108 3.71 -4.69 -2.61
C SER A 108 4.68 -5.71 -2.02
N TYR A 109 5.62 -5.25 -1.20
CA TYR A 109 6.57 -6.12 -0.50
C TYR A 109 5.85 -7.08 0.45
N ALA A 110 4.93 -6.58 1.27
CA ALA A 110 4.15 -7.40 2.20
C ALA A 110 3.25 -8.43 1.49
N ALA A 111 2.74 -8.11 0.29
CA ALA A 111 1.91 -9.04 -0.50
C ALA A 111 2.72 -10.20 -1.12
N THR A 112 4.04 -10.07 -1.25
CA THR A 112 4.92 -11.04 -1.95
C THR A 112 5.91 -11.76 -1.03
N HIS A 113 6.07 -11.29 0.22
CA HIS A 113 7.03 -11.84 1.18
C HIS A 113 6.30 -12.36 2.43
N LYS A 114 6.76 -13.50 2.93
CA LYS A 114 6.21 -14.12 4.15
C LYS A 114 6.64 -13.36 5.40
N ASN A 115 5.80 -13.42 6.43
CA ASN A 115 6.06 -12.83 7.75
C ASN A 115 6.34 -11.32 7.72
N VAL A 116 5.73 -10.60 6.78
CA VAL A 116 5.78 -9.13 6.69
C VAL A 116 4.43 -8.57 7.10
N PHE A 117 4.42 -7.79 8.17
CA PHE A 117 3.21 -7.23 8.77
C PHE A 117 3.25 -5.72 8.70
N ARG A 118 2.25 -5.14 8.04
CA ARG A 118 2.19 -3.71 7.82
C ARG A 118 1.02 -3.09 8.57
N LEU A 119 1.32 -2.14 9.46
CA LEU A 119 0.35 -1.31 10.16
C LEU A 119 0.40 0.12 9.61
N THR A 120 -0.74 0.66 9.19
CA THR A 120 -0.86 2.08 8.82
C THR A 120 -1.27 2.88 10.05
N CYS A 121 -0.40 3.77 10.50
CA CYS A 121 -0.62 4.57 11.69
C CYS A 121 -1.59 5.74 11.41
N ALA A 122 -2.43 6.07 12.39
CA ALA A 122 -3.38 7.16 12.31
C ALA A 122 -3.18 8.16 13.48
N PRO A 123 -3.53 9.45 13.32
CA PRO A 123 -3.31 10.47 14.33
C PRO A 123 -4.21 10.31 15.57
N ASP A 124 -5.34 9.68 15.43
CA ASP A 124 -6.33 9.37 16.47
C ASP A 124 -6.13 7.99 17.13
N MET A 125 -5.11 7.23 16.67
CA MET A 125 -4.80 5.90 17.18
C MET A 125 -4.39 5.95 18.65
N THR A 126 -5.17 5.28 19.49
CA THR A 126 -4.86 5.11 20.92
C THR A 126 -3.88 3.95 21.13
N ARG A 127 -3.37 3.78 22.35
CA ARG A 127 -2.55 2.60 22.70
C ARG A 127 -3.31 1.29 22.52
N SER A 128 -4.61 1.28 22.79
CA SER A 128 -5.48 0.12 22.59
C SER A 128 -5.59 -0.22 21.11
N ASP A 129 -5.88 0.78 20.27
CA ASP A 129 -6.04 0.60 18.84
C ASP A 129 -4.73 0.07 18.22
N PHE A 130 -3.59 0.67 18.58
CA PHE A 130 -2.27 0.22 18.11
C PHE A 130 -2.03 -1.26 18.41
N VAL A 131 -2.28 -1.68 19.65
CA VAL A 131 -2.04 -3.08 20.06
C VAL A 131 -3.02 -4.03 19.36
N HIS A 132 -4.31 -3.70 19.30
CA HIS A 132 -5.30 -4.57 18.67
C HIS A 132 -5.16 -4.63 17.15
N GLU A 133 -4.86 -3.52 16.49
CA GLU A 133 -4.62 -3.52 15.04
C GLU A 133 -3.33 -4.27 14.68
N LEU A 134 -2.26 -4.11 15.47
CA LEU A 134 -1.04 -4.89 15.27
C LEU A 134 -1.31 -6.40 15.48
N ALA A 135 -2.08 -6.77 16.50
CA ALA A 135 -2.49 -8.15 16.72
C ALA A 135 -3.30 -8.71 15.53
N ALA A 136 -4.23 -7.91 15.01
CA ALA A 136 -5.04 -8.30 13.85
C ALA A 136 -4.17 -8.54 12.59
N GLN A 137 -3.17 -7.67 12.33
CA GLN A 137 -2.22 -7.87 11.22
C GLN A 137 -1.41 -9.16 11.37
N LEU A 138 -1.06 -9.53 12.60
CA LEU A 138 -0.30 -10.74 12.93
C LEU A 138 -1.18 -12.00 13.02
N GLY A 139 -2.52 -11.87 12.95
CA GLY A 139 -3.45 -12.98 13.16
C GLY A 139 -3.50 -13.48 14.61
N VAL A 140 -3.06 -12.67 15.58
CA VAL A 140 -3.04 -12.99 17.00
C VAL A 140 -4.40 -12.67 17.62
N ARG A 141 -5.00 -13.64 18.30
CA ARG A 141 -6.29 -13.45 19.02
C ARG A 141 -6.04 -12.80 20.38
N THR A 142 -6.63 -11.61 20.59
CA THR A 142 -6.48 -10.84 21.83
C THR A 142 -7.82 -10.59 22.55
N ASN A 143 -8.88 -11.34 22.18
CA ASN A 143 -10.22 -11.16 22.76
C ASN A 143 -10.20 -11.38 24.27
N GLY A 144 -10.76 -10.44 25.03
CA GLY A 144 -10.82 -10.50 26.49
C GLY A 144 -9.49 -10.20 27.22
N MET A 145 -8.42 -9.90 26.49
CA MET A 145 -7.14 -9.53 27.09
C MET A 145 -7.09 -8.03 27.40
N ASN A 146 -6.43 -7.67 28.49
CA ASN A 146 -6.02 -6.27 28.70
C ASN A 146 -4.88 -5.92 27.72
N ILE A 147 -4.64 -4.62 27.50
CA ILE A 147 -3.65 -4.11 26.54
C ILE A 147 -2.25 -4.71 26.76
N ARG A 148 -1.80 -4.83 28.01
CA ARG A 148 -0.50 -5.37 28.35
C ARG A 148 -0.37 -6.84 28.01
N SER A 149 -1.39 -7.64 28.32
CA SER A 149 -1.42 -9.07 27.99
C SER A 149 -1.48 -9.30 26.48
N ALA A 150 -2.30 -8.53 25.77
CA ALA A 150 -2.37 -8.55 24.32
C ALA A 150 -1.02 -8.19 23.68
N PHE A 151 -0.36 -7.15 24.17
CA PHE A 151 0.94 -6.74 23.69
C PHE A 151 2.02 -7.82 23.92
N ASN A 152 2.05 -8.43 25.09
CA ASN A 152 2.98 -9.52 25.39
C ASN A 152 2.72 -10.76 24.50
N GLU A 153 1.46 -11.04 24.16
CA GLU A 153 1.11 -12.13 23.23
C GLU A 153 1.63 -11.86 21.83
N ILE A 154 1.50 -10.61 21.35
CA ILE A 154 2.09 -10.18 20.07
C ILE A 154 3.58 -10.46 20.05
N LEU A 155 4.33 -10.01 21.09
CA LEU A 155 5.78 -10.19 21.15
C LEU A 155 6.16 -11.66 21.16
N ARG A 156 5.45 -12.49 21.93
CA ARG A 156 5.67 -13.96 21.95
C ARG A 156 5.43 -14.58 20.56
N HIS A 157 4.36 -14.18 19.88
CA HIS A 157 4.07 -14.68 18.55
C HIS A 157 5.14 -14.29 17.53
N VAL A 158 5.57 -13.02 17.50
CA VAL A 158 6.58 -12.54 16.55
C VAL A 158 7.89 -13.31 16.67
N VAL A 159 8.32 -13.65 17.91
CA VAL A 159 9.54 -14.42 18.15
C VAL A 159 9.49 -15.83 17.55
N THR A 160 8.30 -16.41 17.34
CA THR A 160 8.16 -17.75 16.74
C THR A 160 8.24 -17.75 15.21
N LEU A 161 8.21 -16.57 14.59
CA LEU A 161 8.21 -16.43 13.13
C LEU A 161 9.64 -16.43 12.58
N GLU A 162 9.78 -16.96 11.36
CA GLU A 162 11.05 -16.91 10.64
C GLU A 162 11.21 -15.55 9.96
N ARG A 163 12.25 -14.81 10.33
CA ARG A 163 12.59 -13.48 9.77
C ARG A 163 11.38 -12.55 9.68
N PRO A 164 10.71 -12.26 10.79
CA PRO A 164 9.56 -11.35 10.77
C PRO A 164 10.00 -9.92 10.46
N LEU A 165 9.11 -9.18 9.79
CA LEU A 165 9.29 -7.75 9.52
C LEU A 165 8.02 -7.00 9.93
N LEU A 166 8.17 -6.01 10.80
CA LEU A 166 7.11 -5.06 11.15
C LEU A 166 7.32 -3.75 10.40
N VAL A 167 6.32 -3.31 9.65
CA VAL A 167 6.35 -2.05 8.91
C VAL A 167 5.27 -1.11 9.45
N PHE A 168 5.69 0.03 9.97
CA PHE A 168 4.81 1.08 10.49
C PHE A 168 4.75 2.23 9.49
N ASP A 169 3.69 2.27 8.69
CA ASP A 169 3.49 3.32 7.70
C ASP A 169 2.80 4.53 8.32
N GLU A 170 3.19 5.74 7.90
CA GLU A 170 2.74 7.02 8.46
C GLU A 170 3.06 7.16 9.97
N ALA A 171 4.19 6.61 10.41
CA ALA A 171 4.57 6.55 11.82
C ALA A 171 4.73 7.91 12.50
N ASP A 172 4.96 8.97 11.75
CA ASP A 172 4.99 10.36 12.25
C ASP A 172 3.64 10.88 12.75
N LYS A 173 2.54 10.18 12.44
CA LYS A 173 1.19 10.51 12.93
C LYS A 173 0.91 10.02 14.35
N LEU A 174 1.65 9.03 14.84
CA LEU A 174 1.43 8.48 16.17
C LEU A 174 1.67 9.52 17.28
N ALA A 175 0.79 9.53 18.28
CA ALA A 175 1.02 10.26 19.52
C ALA A 175 2.24 9.68 20.26
N ASP A 176 2.92 10.49 21.10
CA ASP A 176 4.12 10.06 21.84
C ASP A 176 3.86 8.79 22.66
N SER A 177 2.70 8.73 23.33
CA SER A 177 2.31 7.60 24.16
C SER A 177 2.19 6.27 23.40
N VAL A 178 1.94 6.32 22.10
CA VAL A 178 1.88 5.15 21.21
C VAL A 178 3.24 4.90 20.58
N MET A 179 3.91 5.95 20.11
CA MET A 179 5.24 5.85 19.52
C MET A 179 6.25 5.16 20.45
N PHE A 180 6.13 5.37 21.77
CA PHE A 180 7.02 4.74 22.75
C PHE A 180 6.84 3.22 22.91
N TYR A 181 5.78 2.60 22.35
CA TYR A 181 5.72 1.15 22.23
C TYR A 181 6.87 0.60 21.41
N PHE A 182 7.44 1.39 20.48
CA PHE A 182 8.63 1.02 19.73
C PHE A 182 9.78 0.62 20.64
N ILE A 183 10.01 1.34 21.74
CA ILE A 183 11.08 1.03 22.70
C ILE A 183 10.88 -0.39 23.27
N SER A 184 9.63 -0.72 23.64
CA SER A 184 9.30 -2.04 24.18
C SER A 184 9.38 -3.14 23.10
N ILE A 185 8.97 -2.85 21.87
CA ILE A 185 9.09 -3.75 20.72
C ILE A 185 10.56 -4.03 20.44
N TYR A 186 11.37 -2.99 20.34
CA TYR A 186 12.81 -3.10 20.10
C TYR A 186 13.48 -3.98 21.17
N ASN A 187 13.29 -3.63 22.45
CA ASN A 187 13.93 -4.36 23.55
C ASN A 187 13.55 -5.86 23.61
N ALA A 188 12.34 -6.21 23.17
CA ALA A 188 11.88 -7.60 23.17
C ALA A 188 12.28 -8.38 21.90
N LEU A 189 12.48 -7.68 20.78
CA LEU A 189 12.65 -8.28 19.46
C LEU A 189 13.99 -7.93 18.79
N GLU A 190 14.92 -7.32 19.52
CA GLU A 190 16.27 -7.02 19.05
C GLU A 190 16.92 -8.28 18.47
N ASP A 191 17.55 -8.16 17.31
CA ASP A 191 18.16 -9.25 16.52
C ASP A 191 17.21 -10.37 16.08
N ARG A 192 15.89 -10.24 16.30
CA ARG A 192 14.89 -11.28 15.96
C ARG A 192 13.85 -10.79 14.96
N CYS A 193 13.64 -9.49 14.83
CA CYS A 193 12.61 -8.91 13.97
C CYS A 193 13.11 -7.64 13.30
N GLY A 194 12.95 -7.54 11.99
CA GLY A 194 13.14 -6.29 11.28
C GLY A 194 12.02 -5.30 11.63
N ILE A 195 12.37 -4.01 11.79
CA ILE A 195 11.39 -2.96 12.07
C ILE A 195 11.66 -1.78 11.14
N VAL A 196 10.68 -1.41 10.33
CA VAL A 196 10.80 -0.27 9.40
C VAL A 196 9.68 0.73 9.65
N PHE A 197 10.09 1.97 9.95
CA PHE A 197 9.19 3.11 10.04
C PHE A 197 9.20 3.90 8.74
N LEU A 198 8.02 4.24 8.24
CA LEU A 198 7.82 5.08 7.08
C LEU A 198 7.13 6.36 7.50
N SER A 199 7.70 7.51 7.14
CA SER A 199 7.15 8.80 7.53
C SER A 199 7.50 9.91 6.53
N THR A 200 6.98 11.10 6.81
CA THR A 200 7.49 12.33 6.21
C THR A 200 8.77 12.80 6.91
N ALA A 201 9.50 13.73 6.30
CA ALA A 201 10.69 14.31 6.91
C ALA A 201 10.42 15.12 8.20
N ALA A 202 9.16 15.43 8.49
CA ALA A 202 8.74 16.14 9.69
C ALA A 202 9.10 15.40 10.99
N ILE A 203 9.20 14.07 10.93
CA ILE A 203 9.60 13.25 12.08
C ILE A 203 10.99 13.61 12.61
N LYS A 204 11.94 13.94 11.73
CA LYS A 204 13.29 14.35 12.13
C LYS A 204 13.22 15.54 13.08
N LYS A 205 12.48 16.59 12.68
CA LYS A 205 12.30 17.79 13.51
C LYS A 205 11.60 17.48 14.84
N ARG A 206 10.59 16.60 14.82
CA ARG A 206 9.87 16.17 16.03
C ARG A 206 10.81 15.49 17.02
N ILE A 207 11.61 14.51 16.57
CA ILE A 207 12.52 13.75 17.44
C ILE A 207 13.66 14.65 17.93
N THR A 208 14.32 15.38 17.03
CA THR A 208 15.38 16.32 17.44
C THR A 208 14.89 17.34 18.47
N ASN A 209 13.70 17.92 18.28
CA ASN A 209 13.13 18.84 19.26
C ASN A 209 12.76 18.13 20.59
N GLY A 210 12.38 16.88 20.55
CA GLY A 210 12.12 16.07 21.73
C GLY A 210 13.40 15.84 22.55
N VAL A 211 14.48 15.46 21.88
CA VAL A 211 15.81 15.28 22.50
C VAL A 211 16.34 16.60 23.05
N LEU A 212 16.32 17.71 22.29
CA LEU A 212 16.79 19.03 22.74
C LEU A 212 16.03 19.58 23.95
N ARG A 213 14.77 19.15 24.13
CA ARG A 213 13.95 19.54 25.30
C ARG A 213 13.96 18.51 26.42
N ASP A 214 14.86 17.55 26.36
CA ASP A 214 14.98 16.44 27.32
C ASP A 214 13.65 15.71 27.58
N LYS A 215 12.83 15.53 26.53
CA LYS A 215 11.57 14.79 26.64
C LYS A 215 11.85 13.30 26.75
N LYS A 216 11.30 12.70 27.82
CA LYS A 216 11.45 11.26 28.11
C LYS A 216 11.13 10.39 26.88
N GLY A 217 12.04 9.45 26.58
CA GLY A 217 11.88 8.45 25.53
C GLY A 217 12.34 8.86 24.14
N TYR A 218 12.58 10.14 23.88
CA TYR A 218 13.00 10.60 22.56
C TYR A 218 14.46 10.24 22.24
N ASP A 219 15.38 10.41 23.19
CA ASP A 219 16.77 9.97 23.05
C ASP A 219 16.87 8.45 22.85
N GLU A 220 16.03 7.70 23.57
CA GLU A 220 15.97 6.24 23.42
C GLU A 220 15.51 5.82 22.01
N ILE A 221 14.50 6.48 21.43
CA ILE A 221 14.06 6.23 20.06
C ILE A 221 15.18 6.57 19.09
N GLU A 222 15.78 7.77 19.22
CA GLU A 222 16.83 8.24 18.34
C GLU A 222 18.04 7.31 18.35
N SER A 223 18.42 6.81 19.52
CA SER A 223 19.49 5.83 19.68
C SER A 223 19.21 4.52 18.94
N ARG A 224 17.98 3.96 19.10
CA ARG A 224 17.59 2.68 18.50
C ARG A 224 17.46 2.69 16.98
N ILE A 225 17.21 3.85 16.39
CA ILE A 225 17.26 4.05 14.95
C ILE A 225 18.65 4.45 14.45
N CYS A 226 19.68 4.27 15.28
CA CYS A 226 21.07 4.63 15.00
C CYS A 226 21.25 6.12 14.63
N ARG A 227 20.38 7.01 15.10
CA ARG A 227 20.36 8.46 14.78
C ARG A 227 20.33 8.75 13.28
N HIS A 228 19.83 7.80 12.50
CA HIS A 228 19.85 7.87 11.06
C HIS A 228 18.46 7.75 10.43
N TYR A 229 18.15 8.71 9.56
CA TYR A 229 16.92 8.70 8.78
C TYR A 229 17.27 8.53 7.29
N ILE A 230 16.71 7.52 6.67
CA ILE A 230 17.01 7.18 5.29
C ILE A 230 16.11 8.02 4.37
N PRO A 231 16.67 8.90 3.53
CA PRO A 231 15.91 9.62 2.52
C PRO A 231 15.66 8.71 1.31
N LEU A 232 14.65 9.03 0.51
CA LEU A 232 14.46 8.45 -0.82
C LEU A 232 14.61 9.55 -1.87
N ALA A 233 15.20 9.20 -3.01
CA ALA A 233 15.38 10.11 -4.12
C ALA A 233 14.01 10.49 -4.73
N PRO A 234 13.81 11.78 -5.12
CA PRO A 234 12.59 12.20 -5.81
C PRO A 234 12.50 11.55 -7.19
N ILE A 235 11.27 11.41 -7.69
CA ILE A 235 11.04 10.87 -9.03
C ILE A 235 11.67 11.76 -10.11
N THR A 236 12.31 11.14 -11.10
CA THR A 236 12.93 11.79 -12.23
C THR A 236 11.98 11.98 -13.41
N ALA A 237 12.30 12.90 -14.34
CA ALA A 237 11.54 13.09 -15.56
C ALA A 237 11.53 11.84 -16.46
N GLN A 238 12.59 11.04 -16.43
CA GLN A 238 12.68 9.79 -17.17
C GLN A 238 11.77 8.72 -16.57
N GLU A 239 11.70 8.60 -15.26
CA GLU A 239 10.77 7.68 -14.58
C GLU A 239 9.31 8.07 -14.83
N ILE A 240 8.98 9.37 -14.87
CA ILE A 240 7.63 9.83 -15.23
C ILE A 240 7.27 9.35 -16.63
N GLU A 241 8.17 9.44 -17.60
CA GLU A 241 7.96 8.91 -18.94
C GLU A 241 7.71 7.40 -18.94
N GLN A 242 8.54 6.64 -18.24
CA GLN A 242 8.37 5.20 -18.14
C GLN A 242 7.06 4.81 -17.48
N ILE A 243 6.61 5.55 -16.48
CA ILE A 243 5.29 5.37 -15.87
C ILE A 243 4.17 5.65 -16.88
N CYS A 244 4.29 6.69 -17.70
CA CYS A 244 3.32 6.99 -18.76
C CYS A 244 3.23 5.81 -19.74
N LEU A 245 4.36 5.34 -20.25
CA LEU A 245 4.43 4.23 -21.20
C LEU A 245 3.87 2.93 -20.60
N ALA A 246 4.25 2.59 -19.37
CA ALA A 246 3.74 1.41 -18.66
C ALA A 246 2.21 1.46 -18.47
N ASN A 247 1.65 2.68 -18.42
CA ASN A 247 0.21 2.89 -18.29
C ASN A 247 -0.48 3.26 -19.63
N LYS A 248 0.12 2.87 -20.76
CA LYS A 248 -0.44 2.98 -22.12
C LYS A 248 -0.57 4.41 -22.66
N LEU A 249 0.07 5.39 -22.05
CA LEU A 249 0.17 6.75 -22.56
C LEU A 249 1.46 6.89 -23.37
N SER A 250 1.37 6.83 -24.73
CA SER A 250 2.52 6.83 -25.64
C SER A 250 2.72 8.13 -26.43
N SER A 251 1.74 9.04 -26.44
CA SER A 251 1.85 10.33 -27.13
C SER A 251 2.94 11.20 -26.49
N ALA A 252 3.95 11.61 -27.26
CA ALA A 252 5.03 12.47 -26.79
C ALA A 252 4.54 13.80 -26.19
N ASP A 253 3.56 14.42 -26.85
CA ASP A 253 2.96 15.69 -26.37
C ASP A 253 2.19 15.47 -25.05
N ALA A 254 1.46 14.38 -24.92
CA ALA A 254 0.74 14.05 -23.68
C ALA A 254 1.74 13.76 -22.54
N ILE A 255 2.80 13.03 -22.80
CA ILE A 255 3.88 12.78 -21.82
C ILE A 255 4.57 14.10 -21.42
N ALA A 256 4.83 14.99 -22.36
CA ALA A 256 5.41 16.31 -22.06
C ALA A 256 4.48 17.13 -21.14
N ARG A 257 3.16 17.12 -21.39
CA ARG A 257 2.17 17.77 -20.51
C ARG A 257 2.15 17.15 -19.11
N VAL A 258 2.20 15.81 -18.99
CA VAL A 258 2.29 15.14 -17.69
C VAL A 258 3.55 15.56 -16.94
N LYS A 259 4.73 15.55 -17.60
CA LYS A 259 6.00 15.97 -16.99
C LYS A 259 5.95 17.42 -16.49
N SER A 260 5.38 18.32 -17.28
CA SER A 260 5.22 19.73 -16.92
C SER A 260 4.28 19.90 -15.71
N ASP A 261 3.12 19.24 -15.74
CA ASP A 261 2.13 19.29 -14.65
C ASP A 261 2.72 18.74 -13.34
N VAL A 262 3.41 17.60 -13.38
CA VAL A 262 4.02 16.99 -12.20
C VAL A 262 5.15 17.84 -11.62
N ARG A 263 6.00 18.43 -12.47
CA ARG A 263 7.09 19.32 -12.05
C ARG A 263 6.56 20.56 -11.32
N ALA A 264 5.45 21.12 -11.79
CA ALA A 264 4.84 22.29 -11.19
C ALA A 264 4.30 22.05 -9.76
N TYR A 265 4.02 20.78 -9.41
CA TYR A 265 3.42 20.40 -8.13
C TYR A 265 4.29 19.45 -7.29
N GLY A 266 5.62 19.51 -7.44
CA GLY A 266 6.57 18.89 -6.51
C GLY A 266 6.89 17.40 -6.74
N ASN A 267 6.72 16.88 -7.95
CA ASN A 267 7.10 15.52 -8.33
C ASN A 267 6.42 14.40 -7.49
N ASP A 268 5.12 14.52 -7.25
CA ASP A 268 4.31 13.54 -6.51
C ASP A 268 3.75 12.46 -7.47
N LEU A 269 3.96 11.17 -7.14
CA LEU A 269 3.44 10.03 -7.92
C LEU A 269 1.91 9.97 -7.98
N ARG A 270 1.20 10.51 -6.96
CA ARG A 270 -0.25 10.63 -7.01
C ARG A 270 -0.66 11.59 -8.12
N ARG A 271 0.12 12.68 -8.30
CA ARG A 271 -0.10 13.64 -9.38
C ARG A 271 0.20 13.01 -10.74
N VAL A 272 1.29 12.24 -10.87
CA VAL A 272 1.59 11.47 -12.10
C VAL A 272 0.39 10.62 -12.48
N LYS A 273 -0.15 9.84 -11.54
CA LYS A 273 -1.30 8.97 -11.77
C LYS A 273 -2.54 9.74 -12.24
N GLN A 274 -2.85 10.87 -11.61
CA GLN A 274 -3.99 11.70 -12.00
C GLN A 274 -3.81 12.34 -13.37
N SER A 275 -2.62 12.86 -13.67
CA SER A 275 -2.30 13.47 -14.96
C SER A 275 -2.35 12.45 -16.10
N VAL A 276 -1.77 11.27 -15.92
CA VAL A 276 -1.84 10.19 -16.92
C VAL A 276 -3.29 9.79 -17.20
N ARG A 277 -4.11 9.59 -16.17
CA ARG A 277 -5.54 9.27 -16.35
C ARG A 277 -6.29 10.34 -17.15
N ARG A 278 -6.05 11.62 -16.84
CA ARG A 278 -6.66 12.73 -17.53
C ARG A 278 -6.30 12.78 -19.02
N GLU A 279 -5.02 12.52 -19.34
CA GLU A 279 -4.57 12.50 -20.74
C GLU A 279 -5.13 11.28 -21.51
N LEU A 280 -5.26 10.12 -20.86
CA LEU A 280 -5.90 8.95 -21.46
C LEU A 280 -7.39 9.15 -21.72
N GLU A 281 -8.11 9.81 -20.81
CA GLU A 281 -9.53 10.16 -20.99
C GLU A 281 -9.72 11.12 -22.18
N LYS A 282 -8.87 12.15 -22.30
CA LYS A 282 -8.89 13.07 -23.45
C LYS A 282 -8.68 12.35 -24.77
N ALA A 283 -7.70 11.43 -24.82
CA ALA A 283 -7.42 10.65 -26.03
C ALA A 283 -8.62 9.78 -26.44
N THR A 284 -9.32 9.20 -25.45
CA THR A 284 -10.51 8.38 -25.71
C THR A 284 -11.68 9.20 -26.26
N LEU A 285 -11.87 10.43 -25.77
CA LEU A 285 -12.92 11.34 -26.25
C LEU A 285 -12.65 11.81 -27.69
N GLN A 286 -11.39 12.11 -28.04
CA GLN A 286 -10.98 12.52 -29.38
C GLN A 286 -11.09 11.39 -30.44
N THR A 287 -11.06 10.14 -30.03
CA THR A 287 -11.24 8.99 -30.95
C THR A 287 -12.70 8.59 -31.10
N ALA A 288 -13.61 9.18 -30.33
CA ALA A 288 -15.05 8.90 -30.37
C ALA A 288 -15.84 9.96 -31.19
N GLU A 289 -15.21 11.06 -31.59
CA GLU A 289 -15.68 12.06 -32.58
C GLU A 289 -15.15 11.71 -33.98
#